data_e6f1a6dfa385804b79c94e4c814ca19a
#
_entry.id   e6f1a6dfa385804b79c94e4c814ca19a
#
_cell.length_a   1.000
_cell.length_b   1.000
_cell.length_c   1.000
_cell.angle_alpha   90.00
_cell.angle_beta   90.00
_cell.angle_gamma   90.00
#
_symmetry.space_group_name_H-M   'P 1'
#
loop_
_entity.id
_entity.type
_entity.pdbx_description
1 polymer ?
#
loop_
_entity_poly.entity_id
_entity_poly.type
_entity_poly.pdbx_seq_one_letter_code
_entity_poly.pdbx_strand_id
1 'polypeptide(L)'
;LVHSITPDMTESLPGFHAIYPEVKKRLQGMTVVAHNEQFDRNVLQRTMRMYQLDYDELLLAERWECTLRIYRSLGYKPVNLSACCERQGIELTHHEALSDARGCAKLYLNFLERYCPANTLW
;
A
#
# COMPACT_ATOMS: atom_id res chain seq x y z
N LEU A 1 6.43 8.53 -6.24
CA LEU A 1 6.46 8.18 -4.82
C LEU A 1 5.50 7.04 -4.52
N VAL A 2 5.94 6.11 -3.72
CA VAL A 2 5.17 4.92 -3.38
C VAL A 2 4.68 5.02 -1.93
N HIS A 3 3.39 4.78 -1.73
CA HIS A 3 2.78 4.76 -0.40
C HIS A 3 2.12 3.41 -0.14
N SER A 4 2.13 2.98 1.11
CA SER A 4 1.46 1.78 1.55
C SER A 4 0.41 2.15 2.59
N ILE A 5 -0.78 1.54 2.49
CA ILE A 5 -1.90 1.80 3.36
C ILE A 5 -2.28 0.50 4.07
N THR A 6 -2.55 0.60 5.37
CA THR A 6 -3.08 -0.52 6.14
C THR A 6 -4.42 -0.13 6.73
N PRO A 7 -5.28 -1.12 7.07
CA PRO A 7 -6.56 -0.81 7.71
C PRO A 7 -6.41 0.01 8.99
N ASP A 8 -5.36 -0.24 9.77
CA ASP A 8 -5.13 0.48 11.01
C ASP A 8 -4.93 1.97 10.79
N MET A 9 -4.40 2.37 9.65
CA MET A 9 -4.19 3.78 9.35
C MET A 9 -5.51 4.54 9.21
N THR A 10 -6.61 3.85 8.88
CA THR A 10 -7.90 4.48 8.67
C THR A 10 -8.90 4.18 9.79
N GLU A 11 -8.83 3.00 10.38
CA GLU A 11 -9.81 2.55 11.36
C GLU A 11 -9.53 3.02 12.78
N SER A 12 -8.26 3.07 13.17
CA SER A 12 -7.88 3.41 14.53
C SER A 12 -7.74 4.92 14.79
N LEU A 13 -7.89 5.75 13.76
CA LEU A 13 -7.72 7.19 13.88
C LEU A 13 -9.07 7.87 14.02
N PRO A 14 -9.41 8.39 15.23
CA PRO A 14 -10.62 9.19 15.38
C PRO A 14 -10.47 10.49 14.58
N GLY A 15 -11.57 10.93 13.99
CA GLY A 15 -11.53 12.18 13.24
C GLY A 15 -10.72 12.12 11.97
N PHE A 16 -10.90 11.07 11.17
CA PHE A 16 -10.23 10.96 9.86
C PHE A 16 -10.37 12.24 9.05
N HIS A 17 -11.51 12.93 9.19
CA HIS A 17 -11.76 14.18 8.52
C HIS A 17 -10.68 15.23 8.85
N ALA A 18 -10.18 15.23 10.08
CA ALA A 18 -9.18 16.19 10.51
C ALA A 18 -7.80 15.94 9.87
N ILE A 19 -7.49 14.67 9.58
CA ILE A 19 -6.19 14.32 8.97
C ILE A 19 -6.27 14.21 7.45
N TYR A 20 -7.46 14.27 6.89
CA TYR A 20 -7.63 14.08 5.45
C TYR A 20 -6.81 15.01 4.58
N PRO A 21 -6.66 16.32 4.89
CA PRO A 21 -5.83 17.18 4.05
C PRO A 21 -4.40 16.67 3.90
N GLU A 22 -3.84 16.10 4.96
CA GLU A 22 -2.50 15.52 4.91
C GLU A 22 -2.48 14.21 4.12
N VAL A 23 -3.51 13.38 4.31
CA VAL A 23 -3.66 12.14 3.55
C VAL A 23 -3.76 12.45 2.06
N LYS A 24 -4.59 13.40 1.68
CA LYS A 24 -4.75 13.80 0.30
C LYS A 24 -3.43 14.29 -0.29
N LYS A 25 -2.71 15.11 0.45
CA LYS A 25 -1.42 15.65 0.00
C LYS A 25 -0.43 14.53 -0.31
N ARG A 26 -0.44 13.47 0.49
CA ARG A 26 0.51 12.37 0.33
C ARG A 26 0.09 11.35 -0.71
N LEU A 27 -1.20 11.16 -0.92
CA LEU A 27 -1.70 10.09 -1.80
C LEU A 27 -2.08 10.58 -3.20
N GLN A 28 -2.50 11.83 -3.34
CA GLN A 28 -3.08 12.29 -4.59
C GLN A 28 -2.17 12.05 -5.79
N GLY A 29 -2.66 11.28 -6.74
CA GLY A 29 -1.94 10.97 -7.98
C GLY A 29 -0.72 10.07 -7.82
N MET A 30 -0.51 9.50 -6.64
CA MET A 30 0.64 8.63 -6.36
C MET A 30 0.33 7.18 -6.65
N THR A 31 1.38 6.38 -6.86
CA THR A 31 1.23 4.93 -6.88
C THR A 31 1.09 4.45 -5.43
N VAL A 32 0.01 3.78 -5.14
CA VAL A 32 -0.28 3.27 -3.79
C VAL A 32 -0.07 1.77 -3.79
N VAL A 33 0.73 1.29 -2.88
CA VAL A 33 1.10 -0.13 -2.80
C VAL A 33 0.54 -0.73 -1.53
N ALA A 34 -0.08 -1.89 -1.66
CA ALA A 34 -0.59 -2.62 -0.51
C ALA A 34 -0.42 -4.11 -0.74
N HIS A 35 -0.26 -4.84 0.35
CA HIS A 35 -0.23 -6.30 0.32
C HIS A 35 -1.67 -6.78 0.52
N ASN A 36 -2.34 -7.13 -0.55
CA ASN A 36 -3.79 -7.34 -0.65
C ASN A 36 -4.53 -6.00 -0.85
N GLU A 37 -4.22 -5.33 -1.96
CA GLU A 37 -4.67 -3.95 -2.21
C GLU A 37 -6.20 -3.81 -2.26
N GLN A 38 -6.92 -4.84 -2.68
CA GLN A 38 -8.37 -4.75 -2.76
C GLN A 38 -8.97 -4.47 -1.38
N PHE A 39 -8.43 -5.11 -0.35
CA PHE A 39 -8.88 -4.89 1.02
C PHE A 39 -8.60 -3.46 1.47
N ASP A 40 -7.37 -3.00 1.30
CA ASP A 40 -6.96 -1.66 1.74
C ASP A 40 -7.68 -0.57 0.96
N ARG A 41 -7.84 -0.76 -0.34
CA ARG A 41 -8.58 0.19 -1.17
C ARG A 41 -10.04 0.29 -0.72
N ASN A 42 -10.66 -0.85 -0.44
CA ASN A 42 -12.05 -0.87 0.02
C ASN A 42 -12.19 -0.17 1.37
N VAL A 43 -11.23 -0.36 2.28
CA VAL A 43 -11.24 0.31 3.57
C VAL A 43 -11.14 1.83 3.39
N LEU A 44 -10.22 2.28 2.55
CA LEU A 44 -10.06 3.71 2.30
C LEU A 44 -11.32 4.31 1.68
N GLN A 45 -11.86 3.66 0.64
CA GLN A 45 -13.08 4.15 -0.01
C GLN A 45 -14.25 4.22 0.95
N ARG A 46 -14.42 3.20 1.79
CA ARG A 46 -15.51 3.17 2.76
C ARG A 46 -15.33 4.24 3.83
N THR A 47 -14.11 4.42 4.32
CA THR A 47 -13.82 5.45 5.31
C THR A 47 -14.11 6.83 4.76
N MET A 48 -13.67 7.11 3.54
CA MET A 48 -13.93 8.40 2.91
C MET A 48 -15.43 8.64 2.72
N ARG A 49 -16.16 7.60 2.35
CA ARG A 49 -17.61 7.72 2.19
C ARG A 49 -18.28 8.05 3.52
N MET A 50 -17.82 7.45 4.61
CA MET A 50 -18.35 7.75 5.94
C MET A 50 -18.17 9.22 6.32
N TYR A 51 -17.10 9.85 5.86
CA TYR A 51 -16.80 11.25 6.14
C TYR A 51 -17.25 12.17 5.00
N GLN A 52 -18.00 11.64 4.06
CA GLN A 52 -18.54 12.41 2.91
C GLN A 52 -17.44 13.06 2.08
N LEU A 53 -16.33 12.34 1.93
CA LEU A 53 -15.19 12.76 1.12
C LEU A 53 -15.24 12.06 -0.23
N ASP A 54 -14.78 12.75 -1.28
CA ASP A 54 -14.78 12.21 -2.64
C ASP A 54 -13.50 11.46 -2.94
N TYR A 55 -13.58 10.14 -3.01
CA TYR A 55 -12.42 9.31 -3.32
C TYR A 55 -11.80 9.68 -4.68
N ASP A 56 -12.62 10.06 -5.65
CA ASP A 56 -12.11 10.33 -6.99
C ASP A 56 -11.17 11.52 -7.04
N GLU A 57 -11.25 12.44 -6.08
CA GLU A 57 -10.32 13.57 -6.05
C GLU A 57 -8.89 13.16 -5.72
N LEU A 58 -8.68 11.95 -5.20
CA LEU A 58 -7.34 11.44 -4.93
C LEU A 58 -6.61 11.00 -6.20
N LEU A 59 -7.32 10.87 -7.31
CA LEU A 59 -6.74 10.50 -8.60
C LEU A 59 -5.97 9.18 -8.53
N LEU A 60 -6.53 8.19 -7.83
CA LEU A 60 -5.88 6.91 -7.60
C LEU A 60 -6.40 5.79 -8.51
N ALA A 61 -7.30 6.07 -9.44
CA ALA A 61 -7.78 5.06 -10.37
C ALA A 61 -6.58 4.46 -11.12
N GLU A 62 -6.50 3.13 -11.11
CA GLU A 62 -5.43 2.38 -11.77
C GLU A 62 -4.02 2.67 -11.24
N ARG A 63 -3.91 3.27 -10.06
CA ARG A 63 -2.63 3.54 -9.42
C ARG A 63 -2.36 2.67 -8.21
N TRP A 64 -3.20 1.67 -7.97
CA TRP A 64 -2.97 0.70 -6.91
C TRP A 64 -2.15 -0.46 -7.41
N GLU A 65 -1.16 -0.85 -6.62
CA GLU A 65 -0.33 -2.02 -6.88
C GLU A 65 -0.44 -3.00 -5.72
N CYS A 66 -0.50 -4.29 -6.04
CA CYS A 66 -0.72 -5.34 -5.05
C CYS A 66 0.49 -6.27 -4.96
N THR A 67 1.26 -6.14 -3.89
CA THR A 67 2.41 -7.01 -3.69
C THR A 67 2.02 -8.47 -3.46
N LEU A 68 0.84 -8.71 -2.87
CA LEU A 68 0.34 -10.08 -2.71
C LEU A 68 0.21 -10.76 -4.07
N ARG A 69 -0.41 -10.08 -5.02
CA ARG A 69 -0.65 -10.60 -6.36
C ARG A 69 0.66 -10.77 -7.12
N ILE A 70 1.55 -9.79 -7.00
CA ILE A 70 2.87 -9.81 -7.64
C ILE A 70 3.67 -11.04 -7.17
N TYR A 71 3.83 -11.20 -5.87
CA TYR A 71 4.67 -12.27 -5.34
C TYR A 71 4.03 -13.65 -5.48
N ARG A 72 2.70 -13.71 -5.49
CA ARG A 72 2.02 -14.95 -5.83
C ARG A 72 2.35 -15.38 -7.26
N SER A 73 2.35 -14.44 -8.19
CA SER A 73 2.67 -14.74 -9.59
C SER A 73 4.12 -15.13 -9.78
N LEU A 74 5.00 -14.74 -8.86
CA LEU A 74 6.42 -15.14 -8.88
C LEU A 74 6.65 -16.50 -8.22
N GLY A 75 5.59 -17.13 -7.73
CA GLY A 75 5.69 -18.46 -7.15
C GLY A 75 5.98 -18.50 -5.65
N TYR A 76 5.85 -17.38 -4.96
CA TYR A 76 6.05 -17.35 -3.51
C TYR A 76 4.95 -18.12 -2.81
N LYS A 77 5.33 -18.98 -1.86
CA LYS A 77 4.39 -19.79 -1.10
C LYS A 77 5.02 -20.16 0.24
N PRO A 78 4.48 -19.73 1.37
CA PRO A 78 3.31 -18.84 1.52
C PRO A 78 3.59 -17.44 0.99
N VAL A 79 2.51 -16.68 0.75
CA VAL A 79 2.62 -15.37 0.12
C VAL A 79 2.16 -14.23 1.05
N ASN A 80 1.96 -14.50 2.35
CA ASN A 80 1.64 -13.42 3.28
C ASN A 80 2.82 -12.45 3.40
N LEU A 81 2.55 -11.27 3.92
CA LEU A 81 3.57 -10.22 3.99
C LEU A 81 4.82 -10.67 4.73
N SER A 82 4.63 -11.31 5.89
CA SER A 82 5.73 -11.78 6.71
C SER A 82 6.64 -12.75 5.95
N ALA A 83 6.03 -13.72 5.26
CA ALA A 83 6.79 -14.72 4.50
C ALA A 83 7.53 -14.10 3.32
N CYS A 84 6.89 -13.19 2.61
CA CYS A 84 7.54 -12.50 1.49
C CYS A 84 8.72 -11.65 1.96
N CYS A 85 8.53 -10.93 3.05
CA CYS A 85 9.59 -10.08 3.60
C CYS A 85 10.76 -10.92 4.11
N GLU A 86 10.47 -12.01 4.82
CA GLU A 86 11.52 -12.89 5.30
C GLU A 86 12.36 -13.43 4.14
N ARG A 87 11.71 -13.87 3.09
CA ARG A 87 12.40 -14.41 1.91
C ARG A 87 13.26 -13.36 1.20
N GLN A 88 12.85 -12.09 1.28
CA GLN A 88 13.58 -10.98 0.67
C GLN A 88 14.59 -10.34 1.62
N GLY A 89 14.71 -10.82 2.84
CA GLY A 89 15.63 -10.24 3.82
C GLY A 89 15.15 -8.91 4.38
N ILE A 90 13.86 -8.68 4.37
CA ILE A 90 13.24 -7.44 4.90
C ILE A 90 12.75 -7.72 6.31
N GLU A 91 13.24 -6.93 7.28
CA GLU A 91 12.79 -7.07 8.66
C GLU A 91 11.44 -6.40 8.88
N LEU A 92 10.56 -7.08 9.61
CA LEU A 92 9.28 -6.53 10.02
C LEU A 92 9.20 -6.50 11.55
N THR A 93 8.67 -5.42 12.09
CA THR A 93 8.33 -5.36 13.50
C THR A 93 6.88 -5.82 13.63
N HIS A 94 6.68 -6.91 14.35
CA HIS A 94 5.38 -7.56 14.44
C HIS A 94 4.30 -6.60 14.97
N HIS A 95 3.15 -6.59 14.30
CA HIS A 95 1.97 -5.80 14.67
C HIS A 95 2.17 -4.28 14.62
N GLU A 96 3.20 -3.78 13.94
CA GLU A 96 3.33 -2.35 13.70
C GLU A 96 2.92 -2.01 12.27
N ALA A 97 1.88 -1.18 12.14
CA ALA A 97 1.35 -0.80 10.83
C ALA A 97 2.40 -0.11 9.96
N LEU A 98 3.21 0.75 10.55
CA LEU A 98 4.25 1.45 9.78
C LEU A 98 5.31 0.48 9.27
N SER A 99 5.70 -0.49 10.10
CA SER A 99 6.65 -1.51 9.69
C SER A 99 6.09 -2.34 8.53
N ASP A 100 4.83 -2.72 8.62
CA ASP A 100 4.16 -3.48 7.56
C ASP A 100 4.09 -2.67 6.27
N ALA A 101 3.77 -1.39 6.37
CA ALA A 101 3.71 -0.50 5.21
C ALA A 101 5.08 -0.36 4.55
N ARG A 102 6.12 -0.19 5.35
CA ARG A 102 7.49 -0.10 4.85
C ARG A 102 7.94 -1.41 4.21
N GLY A 103 7.59 -2.54 4.83
CA GLY A 103 7.91 -3.85 4.27
C GLY A 103 7.25 -4.05 2.92
N CYS A 104 5.98 -3.69 2.81
CA CYS A 104 5.25 -3.76 1.55
C CYS A 104 5.90 -2.87 0.48
N ALA A 105 6.28 -1.66 0.84
CA ALA A 105 6.94 -0.74 -0.09
C ALA A 105 8.28 -1.31 -0.57
N LYS A 106 9.05 -1.88 0.34
CA LYS A 106 10.34 -2.50 -0.03
C LYS A 106 10.15 -3.69 -0.96
N LEU A 107 9.13 -4.51 -0.71
CA LEU A 107 8.79 -5.61 -1.61
C LEU A 107 8.53 -5.10 -3.02
N TYR A 108 7.74 -4.04 -3.13
CA TYR A 108 7.41 -3.48 -4.42
C TYR A 108 8.64 -2.88 -5.12
N LEU A 109 9.46 -2.14 -4.39
CA LEU A 109 10.68 -1.55 -4.95
C LEU A 109 11.67 -2.62 -5.39
N ASN A 110 11.80 -3.71 -4.62
CA ASN A 110 12.64 -4.84 -5.01
C ASN A 110 12.14 -5.49 -6.30
N PHE A 111 10.82 -5.61 -6.43
CA PHE A 111 10.23 -6.14 -7.64
C PHE A 111 10.55 -5.26 -8.85
N LEU A 112 10.38 -3.95 -8.70
CA LEU A 112 10.65 -3.01 -9.79
C LEU A 112 12.12 -3.06 -10.20
N GLU A 113 13.03 -3.09 -9.23
CA GLU A 113 14.45 -3.12 -9.51
C GLU A 113 14.86 -4.37 -10.30
N ARG A 114 14.26 -5.51 -9.96
CA ARG A 114 14.62 -6.78 -10.57
C ARG A 114 13.96 -7.02 -11.92
N TYR A 115 12.70 -6.64 -12.07
CA TYR A 115 11.90 -7.00 -13.25
C TYR A 115 11.57 -5.82 -14.14
N CYS A 116 11.75 -4.61 -13.67
CA CYS A 116 11.47 -3.38 -14.42
C CYS A 116 12.67 -2.45 -14.32
N PRO A 117 13.67 -2.61 -15.20
CA PRO A 117 14.86 -1.76 -15.14
C PRO A 117 14.52 -0.28 -15.14
N ALA A 118 15.30 0.53 -14.43
CA ALA A 118 15.04 1.95 -14.23
C ALA A 118 14.86 2.72 -15.54
N ASN A 119 15.58 2.34 -16.59
CA ASN A 119 15.49 3.04 -17.86
C ASN A 119 14.18 2.82 -18.61
N THR A 120 13.32 1.93 -18.13
CA THR A 120 12.01 1.70 -18.71
C THR A 120 10.89 2.30 -17.89
N LEU A 121 11.17 2.78 -16.68
CA LEU A 121 10.19 3.31 -15.74
C LEU A 121 10.07 4.83 -15.80
N TRP A 122 11.12 5.48 -16.18
CA TRP A 122 11.20 6.94 -16.07
C TRP A 122 11.29 7.65 -17.41
#